data_e1e3acf8e3432b0f45270f1a5bfed65b
#
_entry.id   e1e3acf8e3432b0f45270f1a5bfed65b
#
_cell.length_a   1.000
_cell.length_b   1.000
_cell.length_c   1.000
_cell.angle_alpha   90.00
_cell.angle_beta   90.00
_cell.angle_gamma   90.00
#
_symmetry.space_group_name_H-M   'P 1'
#
loop_
_entity.id
_entity.type
_entity.pdbx_description
1 polymer ?
#
loop_
_entity_poly.entity_id
_entity_poly.type
_entity_poly.pdbx_seq_one_letter_code
_entity_poly.pdbx_strand_id
1 'polypeptide(L)'
;EDGHMLFGGVNGLNYFHPKEVKFSTKPAPVYISEMLINDEIDSTYNVPQYIENVNLNYSQNTISFEFHAIDYADPKATRVMYKLVGVDEDYVQSKTAQGFARYANLSPGRYTFSILGMNSDGHWNETPRTFQIRVHPPFYLTWWFISISSLAIISLLYWTVRSYYRRKLEKKNQLLREQALIIKNQQAIEHERTRIASEMHDDLGSGLTTIRYLSDKALMQAK
;
A
#
# COMPACT_ATOMS: atom_id res chain seq x y z
N GLU A 1 -78.24 0.46 18.48
CA GLU A 1 -76.84 0.84 18.93
C GLU A 1 -75.88 0.44 17.82
N ASP A 2 -75.57 1.42 16.93
CA ASP A 2 -74.87 1.14 15.68
C ASP A 2 -73.31 1.08 15.82
N GLY A 3 -72.82 1.10 17.07
CA GLY A 3 -71.36 0.99 17.35
C GLY A 3 -70.54 2.18 16.90
N HIS A 4 -71.18 3.28 16.52
CA HIS A 4 -70.49 4.52 16.15
C HIS A 4 -70.00 5.28 17.38
N MET A 5 -68.83 5.91 17.29
CA MET A 5 -68.25 6.77 18.31
C MET A 5 -68.39 8.22 17.94
N LEU A 6 -68.69 9.05 18.92
CA LEU A 6 -68.84 10.52 18.81
C LEU A 6 -67.83 11.19 19.72
N PHE A 7 -66.96 12.02 19.16
CA PHE A 7 -65.99 12.82 19.91
C PHE A 7 -66.24 14.29 19.64
N GLY A 8 -66.66 15.03 20.68
CA GLY A 8 -66.78 16.48 20.63
C GLY A 8 -65.42 17.16 20.85
N GLY A 9 -65.06 18.12 20.00
CA GLY A 9 -63.89 18.96 20.12
C GLY A 9 -64.21 20.44 19.99
N VAL A 10 -63.23 21.34 20.22
CA VAL A 10 -63.40 22.80 20.14
C VAL A 10 -63.87 23.27 18.75
N ASN A 11 -63.57 22.52 17.69
CA ASN A 11 -63.85 22.87 16.30
C ASN A 11 -64.88 21.92 15.61
N GLY A 12 -65.63 21.14 16.38
CA GLY A 12 -66.63 20.29 15.76
C GLY A 12 -66.82 18.92 16.42
N LEU A 13 -67.55 18.04 15.74
CA LEU A 13 -67.86 16.70 16.17
C LEU A 13 -67.23 15.71 15.20
N ASN A 14 -66.47 14.77 15.70
CA ASN A 14 -66.00 13.59 14.95
C ASN A 14 -66.95 12.41 15.17
N TYR A 15 -67.52 11.89 14.10
CA TYR A 15 -68.43 10.73 14.09
C TYR A 15 -67.81 9.67 13.18
N PHE A 16 -67.51 8.51 13.73
CA PHE A 16 -66.95 7.36 12.96
C PHE A 16 -67.29 6.02 13.63
N HIS A 17 -67.23 4.98 12.84
CA HIS A 17 -67.32 3.62 13.35
C HIS A 17 -65.87 3.06 13.53
N PRO A 18 -65.50 2.47 14.70
CA PRO A 18 -64.15 1.96 14.97
C PRO A 18 -63.64 0.95 13.94
N LYS A 19 -64.55 0.16 13.33
CA LYS A 19 -64.21 -0.81 12.29
C LYS A 19 -63.84 -0.17 10.93
N GLU A 20 -64.17 1.12 10.74
CA GLU A 20 -63.86 1.88 9.52
C GLU A 20 -62.48 2.54 9.59
N VAL A 21 -61.89 2.59 10.78
CA VAL A 21 -60.50 3.08 10.96
C VAL A 21 -59.54 2.06 10.33
N LYS A 22 -59.00 2.42 9.17
CA LYS A 22 -58.05 1.59 8.45
C LYS A 22 -56.65 2.03 8.80
N PHE A 23 -55.84 1.10 9.33
CA PHE A 23 -54.39 1.33 9.47
C PHE A 23 -53.71 1.28 8.12
N SER A 24 -52.75 2.15 7.93
CA SER A 24 -51.95 2.17 6.69
C SER A 24 -50.96 1.01 6.69
N THR A 25 -51.07 0.13 5.72
CA THR A 25 -50.07 -0.93 5.50
C THR A 25 -48.93 -0.45 4.62
N LYS A 26 -49.04 0.78 4.06
CA LYS A 26 -47.94 1.35 3.25
C LYS A 26 -46.80 1.81 4.15
N PRO A 27 -45.60 1.25 4.01
CA PRO A 27 -44.46 1.67 4.82
C PRO A 27 -44.04 3.11 4.47
N ALA A 28 -43.37 3.76 5.40
CA ALA A 28 -42.86 5.11 5.17
C ALA A 28 -41.68 5.09 4.20
N PRO A 29 -41.70 5.84 3.07
CA PRO A 29 -40.57 5.94 2.19
C PRO A 29 -39.39 6.62 2.88
N VAL A 30 -38.17 6.15 2.58
CA VAL A 30 -36.93 6.64 3.19
C VAL A 30 -36.14 7.45 2.14
N TYR A 31 -35.68 8.61 2.55
CA TYR A 31 -34.86 9.52 1.76
C TYR A 31 -33.55 9.80 2.49
N ILE A 32 -32.46 9.88 1.75
CA ILE A 32 -31.17 10.39 2.24
C ILE A 32 -31.15 11.86 1.90
N SER A 33 -31.07 12.70 2.92
CA SER A 33 -31.02 14.16 2.79
C SER A 33 -29.60 14.65 2.53
N GLU A 34 -28.61 14.04 3.21
CA GLU A 34 -27.23 14.47 3.09
C GLU A 34 -26.29 13.25 3.20
N MET A 35 -25.18 13.34 2.48
CA MET A 35 -24.07 12.42 2.58
C MET A 35 -22.77 13.22 2.64
N LEU A 36 -21.96 12.98 3.68
CA LEU A 36 -20.68 13.62 3.88
C LEU A 36 -19.55 12.59 3.76
N ILE A 37 -18.50 12.98 3.08
CA ILE A 37 -17.26 12.20 2.98
C ILE A 37 -16.15 12.98 3.67
N ASN A 38 -15.54 12.40 4.70
CA ASN A 38 -14.58 13.08 5.59
C ASN A 38 -15.15 14.37 6.21
N ASP A 39 -16.45 14.34 6.56
CA ASP A 39 -17.22 15.45 7.12
C ASP A 39 -17.38 16.67 6.16
N GLU A 40 -17.14 16.47 4.85
CA GLU A 40 -17.35 17.47 3.79
C GLU A 40 -18.36 16.98 2.75
N ILE A 41 -19.08 17.93 2.14
CA ILE A 41 -20.01 17.64 1.05
C ILE A 41 -19.20 17.37 -0.23
N ASP A 42 -19.25 16.15 -0.75
CA ASP A 42 -18.66 15.83 -2.04
C ASP A 42 -19.65 16.17 -3.17
N SER A 43 -19.26 17.07 -4.06
CA SER A 43 -20.07 17.51 -5.21
C SER A 43 -20.44 16.37 -6.16
N THR A 44 -19.69 15.29 -6.18
CA THR A 44 -19.94 14.09 -7.00
C THR A 44 -21.23 13.40 -6.55
N TYR A 45 -21.59 13.50 -5.27
CA TYR A 45 -22.71 12.83 -4.63
C TYR A 45 -23.79 13.80 -4.14
N ASN A 46 -23.99 14.91 -4.85
CA ASN A 46 -24.84 16.01 -4.44
C ASN A 46 -26.34 15.68 -4.35
N VAL A 47 -26.78 14.54 -4.93
CA VAL A 47 -28.17 14.07 -4.86
C VAL A 47 -28.19 12.62 -4.35
N PRO A 48 -28.03 12.41 -3.03
CA PRO A 48 -27.86 11.06 -2.43
C PRO A 48 -28.99 10.09 -2.73
N GLN A 49 -30.18 10.58 -2.99
CA GLN A 49 -31.36 9.72 -3.25
C GLN A 49 -31.29 8.90 -4.56
N TYR A 50 -30.41 9.28 -5.51
CA TYR A 50 -30.25 8.57 -6.77
C TYR A 50 -28.95 7.76 -6.84
N ILE A 51 -28.17 7.74 -5.75
CA ILE A 51 -26.89 7.04 -5.72
C ILE A 51 -27.13 5.58 -5.36
N GLU A 52 -26.62 4.69 -6.19
CA GLU A 52 -26.60 3.25 -5.93
C GLU A 52 -25.22 2.78 -5.45
N ASN A 53 -24.16 3.46 -5.92
CA ASN A 53 -22.78 3.10 -5.65
C ASN A 53 -21.92 4.30 -5.26
N VAL A 54 -21.19 4.18 -4.18
CA VAL A 54 -20.24 5.18 -3.68
C VAL A 54 -18.84 4.58 -3.73
N ASN A 55 -17.92 5.22 -4.45
CA ASN A 55 -16.53 4.79 -4.55
C ASN A 55 -15.64 5.76 -3.78
N LEU A 56 -14.99 5.29 -2.74
CA LEU A 56 -14.13 6.06 -1.86
C LEU A 56 -12.67 5.67 -2.07
N ASN A 57 -11.78 6.64 -2.10
CA ASN A 57 -10.35 6.41 -2.03
C ASN A 57 -9.94 6.04 -0.60
N TYR A 58 -8.76 5.45 -0.42
CA TYR A 58 -8.26 5.06 0.90
C TYR A 58 -8.19 6.22 1.92
N SER A 59 -8.04 7.47 1.44
CA SER A 59 -8.03 8.67 2.28
C SER A 59 -9.44 9.19 2.63
N GLN A 60 -10.46 8.69 1.93
CA GLN A 60 -11.87 9.02 2.13
C GLN A 60 -12.55 7.91 2.91
N ASN A 61 -12.08 7.64 4.12
CA ASN A 61 -12.49 6.49 4.91
C ASN A 61 -13.52 6.79 6.00
N THR A 62 -14.03 8.02 6.03
CA THR A 62 -15.13 8.44 6.91
C THR A 62 -16.32 8.86 6.07
N ILE A 63 -17.50 8.27 6.36
CA ILE A 63 -18.73 8.59 5.67
C ILE A 63 -19.86 8.80 6.69
N SER A 64 -20.65 9.83 6.45
CA SER A 64 -21.80 10.16 7.29
C SER A 64 -23.04 10.30 6.43
N PHE A 65 -24.16 9.90 6.96
CA PHE A 65 -25.47 9.95 6.31
C PHE A 65 -26.49 10.62 7.21
N GLU A 66 -27.27 11.50 6.65
CA GLU A 66 -28.51 11.99 7.23
C GLU A 66 -29.69 11.48 6.39
N PHE A 67 -30.68 10.87 7.00
CA PHE A 67 -31.80 10.24 6.32
C PHE A 67 -33.09 10.38 7.11
N HIS A 68 -34.21 10.37 6.40
CA HIS A 68 -35.54 10.55 6.98
C HIS A 68 -36.53 9.56 6.40
N ALA A 69 -37.42 9.05 7.26
CA ALA A 69 -38.64 8.41 6.82
C ALA A 69 -39.79 9.45 6.81
N ILE A 70 -40.59 9.45 5.75
CA ILE A 70 -41.67 10.43 5.59
C ILE A 70 -43.00 9.72 5.73
N ASP A 71 -43.77 10.09 6.78
CA ASP A 71 -45.16 9.77 6.94
C ASP A 71 -45.93 11.01 7.40
N TYR A 72 -46.86 11.44 6.56
CA TYR A 72 -47.66 12.65 6.80
C TYR A 72 -48.77 12.46 7.81
N ALA A 73 -49.14 11.20 8.15
CA ALA A 73 -50.20 10.91 9.08
C ALA A 73 -49.79 11.22 10.53
N ASP A 74 -48.66 10.73 10.98
CA ASP A 74 -48.05 11.08 12.26
C ASP A 74 -46.48 11.00 12.16
N PRO A 75 -45.83 12.10 11.85
CA PRO A 75 -44.38 12.14 11.79
C PRO A 75 -43.66 11.81 13.12
N LYS A 76 -44.36 11.99 14.26
CA LYS A 76 -43.78 11.70 15.59
C LYS A 76 -43.75 10.20 15.91
N ALA A 77 -44.69 9.42 15.35
CA ALA A 77 -44.71 7.98 15.50
C ALA A 77 -43.81 7.25 14.51
N THR A 78 -43.44 7.88 13.40
CA THR A 78 -42.53 7.35 12.36
C THR A 78 -41.14 7.09 12.92
N ARG A 79 -40.49 6.00 12.50
CA ARG A 79 -39.15 5.58 12.93
C ARG A 79 -38.31 5.15 11.73
N VAL A 80 -36.98 5.18 11.90
CA VAL A 80 -36.02 4.62 10.95
C VAL A 80 -35.08 3.66 11.65
N MET A 81 -34.62 2.64 10.95
CA MET A 81 -33.51 1.82 11.36
C MET A 81 -32.54 1.64 10.20
N TYR A 82 -31.28 1.50 10.53
CA TYR A 82 -30.20 1.42 9.54
C TYR A 82 -29.12 0.43 9.97
N LYS A 83 -28.34 -0.02 9.00
CA LYS A 83 -27.23 -0.95 9.19
C LYS A 83 -26.21 -0.75 8.10
N LEU A 84 -24.92 -0.73 8.45
CA LEU A 84 -23.82 -0.89 7.50
C LEU A 84 -23.35 -2.35 7.55
N VAL A 85 -23.73 -3.12 6.57
CA VAL A 85 -23.32 -4.53 6.44
C VAL A 85 -21.81 -4.57 6.25
N GLY A 86 -21.12 -5.34 7.07
CA GLY A 86 -19.66 -5.40 7.18
C GLY A 86 -19.06 -4.60 8.33
N VAL A 87 -19.90 -3.84 9.08
CA VAL A 87 -19.50 -3.10 10.29
C VAL A 87 -20.46 -3.39 11.44
N ASP A 88 -21.76 -3.20 11.22
CA ASP A 88 -22.78 -3.42 12.25
C ASP A 88 -23.21 -4.88 12.28
N GLU A 89 -23.43 -5.43 13.48
CA GLU A 89 -24.01 -6.77 13.67
C GLU A 89 -25.51 -6.76 13.43
N ASP A 90 -26.22 -5.75 13.99
CA ASP A 90 -27.66 -5.60 13.91
C ASP A 90 -28.09 -4.21 13.43
N TYR A 91 -29.39 -4.06 13.11
CA TYR A 91 -29.96 -2.77 12.77
C TYR A 91 -29.99 -1.83 13.99
N VAL A 92 -29.51 -0.61 13.79
CA VAL A 92 -29.58 0.49 14.76
C VAL A 92 -30.88 1.24 14.54
N GLN A 93 -31.74 1.28 15.53
CA GLN A 93 -33.00 1.98 15.45
C GLN A 93 -32.90 3.41 15.99
N SER A 94 -33.36 4.39 15.20
CA SER A 94 -33.56 5.75 15.66
C SER A 94 -34.89 5.89 16.44
N LYS A 95 -34.89 6.78 17.42
CA LYS A 95 -36.11 7.12 18.20
C LYS A 95 -37.03 8.09 17.45
N THR A 96 -36.65 8.57 16.28
CA THR A 96 -37.38 9.56 15.47
C THR A 96 -37.45 9.13 14.02
N ALA A 97 -38.23 9.83 13.21
CA ALA A 97 -38.28 9.68 11.76
C ALA A 97 -36.94 10.07 11.06
N GLN A 98 -36.05 10.78 11.78
CA GLN A 98 -34.73 11.19 11.32
C GLN A 98 -33.67 10.29 11.90
N GLY A 99 -32.68 9.92 11.07
CA GLY A 99 -31.51 9.17 11.48
C GLY A 99 -30.22 9.86 11.01
N PHE A 100 -29.20 9.71 11.80
CA PHE A 100 -27.83 10.09 11.46
C PHE A 100 -26.92 8.90 11.73
N ALA A 101 -26.12 8.54 10.74
CA ALA A 101 -25.12 7.47 10.85
C ALA A 101 -23.76 7.98 10.43
N ARG A 102 -22.74 7.74 11.24
CA ARG A 102 -21.34 8.10 10.94
C ARG A 102 -20.44 6.90 11.14
N TYR A 103 -19.74 6.54 10.08
CA TYR A 103 -18.77 5.45 10.06
C TYR A 103 -17.40 6.01 9.74
N ALA A 104 -16.50 5.94 10.70
CA ALA A 104 -15.14 6.45 10.58
C ALA A 104 -14.14 5.30 10.45
N ASN A 105 -13.01 5.57 9.79
CA ASN A 105 -11.92 4.60 9.61
C ASN A 105 -12.34 3.29 8.95
N LEU A 106 -13.20 3.36 7.94
CA LEU A 106 -13.57 2.20 7.16
C LEU A 106 -12.35 1.60 6.47
N SER A 107 -12.11 0.32 6.71
CA SER A 107 -11.05 -0.44 6.04
C SER A 107 -11.35 -0.59 4.54
N PRO A 108 -10.33 -0.79 3.69
CA PRO A 108 -10.57 -1.13 2.29
C PRO A 108 -11.47 -2.36 2.16
N GLY A 109 -12.56 -2.22 1.40
CA GLY A 109 -13.56 -3.26 1.30
C GLY A 109 -14.84 -2.82 0.61
N ARG A 110 -15.84 -3.69 0.65
CA ARG A 110 -17.20 -3.43 0.14
C ARG A 110 -18.16 -3.49 1.30
N TYR A 111 -18.99 -2.47 1.40
CA TYR A 111 -20.01 -2.32 2.42
C TYR A 111 -21.36 -2.06 1.76
N THR A 112 -22.44 -2.42 2.42
CA THR A 112 -23.80 -2.12 1.96
C THR A 112 -24.51 -1.39 3.07
N PHE A 113 -24.87 -0.13 2.85
CA PHE A 113 -25.71 0.61 3.75
C PHE A 113 -27.17 0.31 3.47
N SER A 114 -27.92 -0.01 4.49
CA SER A 114 -29.31 -0.48 4.43
C SER A 114 -30.17 0.35 5.38
N ILE A 115 -31.29 0.89 4.89
CA ILE A 115 -32.18 1.72 5.68
C ILE A 115 -33.61 1.21 5.52
N LEU A 116 -34.35 1.17 6.62
CA LEU A 116 -35.76 0.82 6.70
C LEU A 116 -36.54 1.92 7.40
N GLY A 117 -37.72 2.23 6.91
CA GLY A 117 -38.65 3.15 7.52
C GLY A 117 -39.87 2.42 8.11
N MET A 118 -40.37 2.90 9.23
CA MET A 118 -41.62 2.45 9.84
C MET A 118 -42.65 3.58 9.73
N ASN A 119 -43.84 3.26 9.30
CA ASN A 119 -44.94 4.24 9.28
C ASN A 119 -45.49 4.47 10.70
N SER A 120 -46.37 5.44 10.84
CA SER A 120 -47.04 5.78 12.10
C SER A 120 -47.89 4.62 12.71
N ASP A 121 -48.30 3.67 11.89
CA ASP A 121 -49.07 2.50 12.30
C ASP A 121 -48.21 1.29 12.69
N GLY A 122 -46.85 1.44 12.68
CA GLY A 122 -45.90 0.42 13.11
C GLY A 122 -45.46 -0.56 12.03
N HIS A 123 -45.76 -0.30 10.75
CA HIS A 123 -45.34 -1.16 9.65
C HIS A 123 -44.01 -0.74 9.08
N TRP A 124 -43.05 -1.68 9.10
CA TRP A 124 -41.73 -1.50 8.50
C TRP A 124 -41.73 -1.79 6.99
N ASN A 125 -40.81 -1.17 6.25
CA ASN A 125 -40.55 -1.54 4.87
C ASN A 125 -40.15 -3.02 4.79
N GLU A 126 -40.75 -3.78 3.89
CA GLU A 126 -40.33 -5.16 3.60
C GLU A 126 -38.98 -5.22 2.88
N THR A 127 -38.72 -4.24 2.01
CA THR A 127 -37.46 -4.13 1.26
C THR A 127 -36.67 -2.91 1.75
N PRO A 128 -35.47 -3.11 2.24
CA PRO A 128 -34.63 -2.00 2.65
C PRO A 128 -34.17 -1.19 1.43
N ARG A 129 -34.04 0.11 1.60
CA ARG A 129 -33.27 0.92 0.66
C ARG A 129 -31.80 0.67 0.90
N THR A 130 -31.08 0.22 -0.13
CA THR A 130 -29.65 -0.12 -0.03
C THR A 130 -28.83 0.64 -1.04
N PHE A 131 -27.57 0.93 -0.69
CA PHE A 131 -26.55 1.35 -1.63
C PHE A 131 -25.19 0.79 -1.22
N GLN A 132 -24.31 0.62 -2.22
CA GLN A 132 -23.01 0.01 -2.04
C GLN A 132 -21.94 1.07 -1.86
N ILE A 133 -21.06 0.85 -0.88
CA ILE A 133 -19.91 1.68 -0.60
C ILE A 133 -18.67 0.82 -0.84
N ARG A 134 -17.76 1.30 -1.68
CA ARG A 134 -16.50 0.64 -1.96
C ARG A 134 -15.34 1.54 -1.56
N VAL A 135 -14.58 1.11 -0.56
CA VAL A 135 -13.34 1.78 -0.14
C VAL A 135 -12.17 1.10 -0.85
N HIS A 136 -11.45 1.84 -1.67
CA HIS A 136 -10.30 1.33 -2.40
C HIS A 136 -9.06 1.22 -1.50
N PRO A 137 -8.25 0.15 -1.64
CA PRO A 137 -6.98 0.05 -0.93
C PRO A 137 -5.99 1.10 -1.45
N PRO A 138 -5.03 1.53 -0.61
CA PRO A 138 -3.95 2.42 -1.05
C PRO A 138 -3.07 1.72 -2.09
N PHE A 139 -2.51 2.49 -3.03
CA PHE A 139 -1.73 1.97 -4.17
C PHE A 139 -0.53 1.11 -3.75
N TYR A 140 0.09 1.40 -2.59
CA TYR A 140 1.25 0.66 -2.08
C TYR A 140 0.91 -0.75 -1.58
N LEU A 141 -0.37 -1.09 -1.34
CA LEU A 141 -0.85 -2.43 -1.02
C LEU A 141 -1.32 -3.21 -2.26
N THR A 142 -1.22 -2.62 -3.45
CA THR A 142 -1.57 -3.32 -4.69
C THR A 142 -0.47 -4.31 -5.08
N TRP A 143 -0.87 -5.46 -5.63
CA TRP A 143 0.04 -6.56 -5.96
C TRP A 143 1.17 -6.12 -6.92
N TRP A 144 0.87 -5.25 -7.89
CA TRP A 144 1.84 -4.75 -8.85
C TRP A 144 2.91 -3.87 -8.21
N PHE A 145 2.51 -2.99 -7.25
CA PHE A 145 3.45 -2.13 -6.52
C PHE A 145 4.39 -2.94 -5.63
N ILE A 146 3.84 -3.92 -4.90
CA ILE A 146 4.62 -4.85 -4.06
C ILE A 146 5.62 -5.62 -4.92
N SER A 147 5.20 -6.12 -6.10
CA SER A 147 6.05 -6.86 -7.02
C SER A 147 7.20 -6.00 -7.57
N ILE A 148 6.91 -4.79 -8.02
CA ILE A 148 7.94 -3.86 -8.54
C ILE A 148 8.90 -3.46 -7.43
N SER A 149 8.40 -3.14 -6.24
CA SER A 149 9.23 -2.75 -5.09
C SER A 149 10.14 -3.90 -4.64
N SER A 150 9.63 -5.13 -4.59
CA SER A 150 10.41 -6.32 -4.28
C SER A 150 11.53 -6.56 -5.30
N LEU A 151 11.22 -6.43 -6.59
CA LEU A 151 12.22 -6.58 -7.67
C LEU A 151 13.29 -5.50 -7.58
N ALA A 152 12.92 -4.25 -7.28
CA ALA A 152 13.85 -3.15 -7.09
C ALA A 152 14.81 -3.40 -5.92
N ILE A 153 14.29 -3.89 -4.79
CA ILE A 153 15.10 -4.23 -3.61
C ILE A 153 16.08 -5.38 -3.94
N ILE A 154 15.60 -6.44 -4.57
CA ILE A 154 16.44 -7.59 -4.97
C ILE A 154 17.54 -7.13 -5.95
N SER A 155 17.20 -6.29 -6.92
CA SER A 155 18.17 -5.73 -7.87
C SER A 155 19.24 -4.88 -7.17
N LEU A 156 18.85 -4.06 -6.21
CA LEU A 156 19.78 -3.24 -5.42
C LEU A 156 20.73 -4.13 -4.59
N LEU A 157 20.18 -5.14 -3.93
CA LEU A 157 20.98 -6.11 -3.18
C LEU A 157 21.97 -6.85 -4.09
N TYR A 158 21.52 -7.33 -5.24
CA TYR A 158 22.39 -7.98 -6.23
C TYR A 158 23.51 -7.05 -6.68
N TRP A 159 23.19 -5.80 -7.00
CA TRP A 159 24.18 -4.82 -7.45
C TRP A 159 25.22 -4.48 -6.36
N THR A 160 24.79 -4.32 -5.10
CA THR A 160 25.70 -4.05 -3.97
C THR A 160 26.62 -5.24 -3.70
N VAL A 161 26.10 -6.46 -3.68
CA VAL A 161 26.89 -7.69 -3.50
C VAL A 161 27.89 -7.86 -4.66
N ARG A 162 27.43 -7.71 -5.90
CA ARG A 162 28.28 -7.78 -7.09
C ARG A 162 29.40 -6.74 -7.07
N SER A 163 29.09 -5.51 -6.70
CA SER A 163 30.05 -4.40 -6.57
C SER A 163 31.10 -4.68 -5.49
N TYR A 164 30.67 -5.23 -4.34
CA TYR A 164 31.58 -5.65 -3.27
C TYR A 164 32.58 -6.73 -3.75
N TYR A 165 32.08 -7.80 -4.40
CA TYR A 165 32.95 -8.85 -4.90
C TYR A 165 33.89 -8.39 -6.01
N ARG A 166 33.44 -7.52 -6.91
CA ARG A 166 34.31 -6.91 -7.94
C ARG A 166 35.48 -6.15 -7.32
N ARG A 167 35.21 -5.25 -6.37
CA ARG A 167 36.24 -4.48 -5.66
C ARG A 167 37.23 -5.39 -4.93
N LYS A 168 36.76 -6.46 -4.30
CA LYS A 168 37.61 -7.45 -3.62
C LYS A 168 38.48 -8.20 -4.62
N LEU A 169 37.98 -8.58 -5.77
CA LEU A 169 38.73 -9.25 -6.83
C LEU A 169 39.79 -8.34 -7.45
N GLU A 170 39.46 -7.10 -7.70
CA GLU A 170 40.40 -6.09 -8.23
C GLU A 170 41.59 -5.88 -7.29
N LYS A 171 41.36 -5.73 -5.99
CA LYS A 171 42.41 -5.63 -4.98
C LYS A 171 43.32 -6.88 -4.98
N LYS A 172 42.73 -8.06 -5.06
CA LYS A 172 43.51 -9.31 -5.13
C LYS A 172 44.37 -9.37 -6.41
N ASN A 173 43.79 -9.00 -7.53
CA ASN A 173 44.51 -8.97 -8.81
C ASN A 173 45.64 -7.94 -8.83
N GLN A 174 45.46 -6.78 -8.18
CA GLN A 174 46.53 -5.77 -8.02
C GLN A 174 47.70 -6.36 -7.21
N LEU A 175 47.42 -6.98 -6.06
CA LEU A 175 48.43 -7.61 -5.22
C LEU A 175 49.20 -8.71 -5.99
N LEU A 176 48.51 -9.55 -6.74
CA LEU A 176 49.14 -10.59 -7.56
C LEU A 176 50.07 -9.98 -8.65
N ARG A 177 49.66 -8.87 -9.28
CA ARG A 177 50.50 -8.15 -10.27
C ARG A 177 51.75 -7.56 -9.62
N GLU A 178 51.64 -6.96 -8.43
CA GLU A 178 52.79 -6.45 -7.69
C GLU A 178 53.76 -7.57 -7.33
N GLN A 179 53.29 -8.69 -6.83
CA GLN A 179 54.11 -9.86 -6.54
C GLN A 179 54.82 -10.39 -7.80
N ALA A 180 54.09 -10.49 -8.91
CA ALA A 180 54.67 -10.92 -10.19
C ALA A 180 55.77 -9.97 -10.69
N LEU A 181 55.59 -8.65 -10.51
CA LEU A 181 56.65 -7.67 -10.85
C LEU A 181 57.90 -7.80 -9.97
N ILE A 182 57.72 -8.01 -8.66
CA ILE A 182 58.84 -8.22 -7.74
C ILE A 182 59.64 -9.47 -8.14
N ILE A 183 58.96 -10.58 -8.41
CA ILE A 183 59.60 -11.85 -8.85
C ILE A 183 60.35 -11.61 -10.16
N LYS A 184 59.74 -10.95 -11.13
CA LYS A 184 60.39 -10.63 -12.43
C LYS A 184 61.65 -9.78 -12.26
N ASN A 185 61.59 -8.78 -11.38
CA ASN A 185 62.75 -7.91 -11.08
C ASN A 185 63.86 -8.71 -10.39
N GLN A 186 63.54 -9.60 -9.44
CA GLN A 186 64.51 -10.48 -8.80
C GLN A 186 65.20 -11.39 -9.81
N GLN A 187 64.43 -12.01 -10.69
CA GLN A 187 64.99 -12.87 -11.78
C GLN A 187 65.91 -12.08 -12.72
N ALA A 188 65.53 -10.82 -13.07
CA ALA A 188 66.35 -9.99 -13.91
C ALA A 188 67.71 -9.63 -13.23
N ILE A 189 67.70 -9.33 -11.93
CA ILE A 189 68.88 -9.05 -11.12
C ILE A 189 69.79 -10.30 -11.04
N GLU A 190 69.22 -11.48 -10.78
CA GLU A 190 69.97 -12.73 -10.75
C GLU A 190 70.58 -13.06 -12.11
N HIS A 191 69.86 -12.88 -13.19
CA HIS A 191 70.37 -13.05 -14.54
C HIS A 191 71.54 -12.11 -14.84
N GLU A 192 71.42 -10.83 -14.46
CA GLU A 192 72.52 -9.85 -14.65
C GLU A 192 73.72 -10.15 -13.80
N ARG A 193 73.50 -10.64 -12.52
CA ARG A 193 74.62 -11.08 -11.68
C ARG A 193 75.33 -12.26 -12.29
N THR A 194 74.65 -13.22 -12.86
CA THR A 194 75.21 -14.40 -13.50
C THR A 194 75.98 -13.99 -14.75
N ARG A 195 75.46 -13.03 -15.54
CA ARG A 195 76.14 -12.51 -16.72
C ARG A 195 77.44 -11.82 -16.35
N ILE A 196 77.44 -10.90 -15.35
CA ILE A 196 78.61 -10.17 -14.88
C ILE A 196 79.66 -11.21 -14.32
N ALA A 197 79.24 -12.17 -13.54
CA ALA A 197 80.12 -13.20 -13.01
C ALA A 197 80.82 -13.99 -14.15
N SER A 198 80.12 -14.34 -15.21
CA SER A 198 80.67 -15.02 -16.38
C SER A 198 81.64 -14.12 -17.15
N GLU A 199 81.28 -12.87 -17.38
CA GLU A 199 82.17 -11.91 -18.06
C GLU A 199 83.48 -11.66 -17.27
N MET A 200 83.37 -11.52 -15.94
CA MET A 200 84.53 -11.37 -15.07
C MET A 200 85.44 -12.62 -15.07
N HIS A 201 84.81 -13.82 -15.08
CA HIS A 201 85.56 -15.07 -15.14
C HIS A 201 86.37 -15.15 -16.48
N ASP A 202 85.71 -14.84 -17.59
CA ASP A 202 86.35 -14.86 -18.91
C ASP A 202 87.44 -13.82 -19.05
N ASP A 203 87.23 -12.58 -18.55
CA ASP A 203 88.22 -11.53 -18.54
C ASP A 203 89.46 -11.85 -17.65
N LEU A 204 89.17 -12.39 -16.41
CA LEU A 204 90.24 -12.83 -15.52
C LEU A 204 91.03 -14.02 -16.12
N GLY A 205 90.27 -14.97 -16.72
CA GLY A 205 90.89 -16.13 -17.37
C GLY A 205 91.78 -15.75 -18.53
N SER A 206 91.34 -14.85 -19.37
CA SER A 206 92.10 -14.30 -20.49
C SER A 206 93.30 -13.48 -20.03
N GLY A 207 93.13 -12.65 -19.00
CA GLY A 207 94.18 -11.84 -18.38
C GLY A 207 95.27 -12.72 -17.76
N LEU A 208 94.92 -13.73 -17.00
CA LEU A 208 95.86 -14.67 -16.42
C LEU A 208 96.60 -15.47 -17.47
N THR A 209 95.96 -15.84 -18.56
CA THR A 209 96.57 -16.57 -19.67
C THR A 209 97.61 -15.64 -20.38
N THR A 210 97.28 -14.37 -20.54
CA THR A 210 98.20 -13.38 -21.12
C THR A 210 99.39 -13.11 -20.21
N ILE A 211 99.15 -12.99 -18.89
CA ILE A 211 100.28 -12.83 -17.92
C ILE A 211 101.18 -14.05 -17.92
N ARG A 212 100.60 -15.24 -17.94
CA ARG A 212 101.35 -16.51 -18.03
C ARG A 212 102.23 -16.54 -19.32
N TYR A 213 101.63 -16.23 -20.46
CA TYR A 213 102.32 -16.16 -21.74
C TYR A 213 103.50 -15.17 -21.71
N LEU A 214 103.25 -13.95 -21.16
CA LEU A 214 104.32 -12.95 -21.04
C LEU A 214 105.39 -13.37 -20.07
N SER A 215 105.05 -14.03 -18.95
CA SER A 215 106.02 -14.54 -18.00
C SER A 215 106.86 -15.68 -18.61
N ASP A 216 106.27 -16.62 -19.32
CA ASP A 216 106.98 -17.70 -19.99
C ASP A 216 107.90 -17.14 -21.09
N LYS A 217 107.50 -16.10 -21.84
CA LYS A 217 108.32 -15.42 -22.84
C LYS A 217 109.49 -14.67 -22.21
N ALA A 218 109.29 -14.02 -21.07
CA ALA A 218 110.36 -13.32 -20.35
C ALA A 218 111.39 -14.32 -19.81
N LEU A 219 111.01 -15.50 -19.34
CA LEU A 219 111.86 -16.56 -18.93
C LEU A 219 112.70 -17.19 -20.08
N MET A 220 112.09 -17.25 -21.27
CA MET A 220 112.76 -17.70 -22.46
C MET A 220 113.85 -16.70 -23.00
N GLN A 221 113.67 -15.41 -22.78
CA GLN A 221 114.62 -14.34 -23.20
C GLN A 221 115.75 -14.15 -22.18
N ALA A 222 115.64 -14.61 -20.97
CA ALA A 222 116.62 -14.52 -19.89
C ALA A 222 117.66 -15.68 -19.86
N LYS A 223 117.48 -16.64 -20.80
CA LYS A 223 118.46 -17.74 -21.03
C LYS A 223 119.23 -17.51 -22.32
#